data_18c627333818099d22a7f0ca10ce34f2
#
_entry.id   18c627333818099d22a7f0ca10ce34f2
#
_cell.length_a   1.000
_cell.length_b   1.000
_cell.length_c   1.000
_cell.angle_alpha   90.00
_cell.angle_beta   90.00
_cell.angle_gamma   90.00
#
_symmetry.space_group_name_H-M   'P 1'
#
loop_
_entity.id
_entity.type
_entity.pdbx_description
1 polymer ?
#
loop_
_entity_poly.entity_id
_entity_poly.type
_entity_poly.pdbx_seq_one_letter_code
_entity_poly.pdbx_strand_id
1 'polypeptide(L)' 'MTQFKGFKTKEEAKQFQKQHGGVICWEERTPKRKELTARGIDYFYAVHLGGLDAEQFPYCVQWNV' A
#
# COMPACT_ATOMS: atom_id res chain seq x y z
N MET A 1 10.56 -6.87 -8.60
CA MET A 1 10.60 -6.78 -7.14
C MET A 1 9.43 -5.94 -6.64
N THR A 2 8.71 -6.41 -5.65
CA THR A 2 7.53 -5.71 -5.14
C THR A 2 7.95 -4.60 -4.17
N GLN A 3 7.42 -3.42 -4.36
CA GLN A 3 7.66 -2.27 -3.52
C GLN A 3 6.34 -1.75 -2.94
N PHE A 4 6.44 -1.11 -1.77
CA PHE A 4 5.30 -0.49 -1.10
C PHE A 4 5.65 0.93 -0.70
N LYS A 5 4.69 1.83 -0.79
CA LYS A 5 4.86 3.20 -0.30
C LYS A 5 3.57 3.72 0.30
N GLY A 6 3.67 4.32 1.48
CA GLY A 6 2.55 4.95 2.16
C GLY A 6 2.47 6.44 1.84
N PHE A 7 1.26 6.97 1.84
CA PHE A 7 0.99 8.38 1.56
C PHE A 7 0.02 8.94 2.60
N LYS A 8 0.13 10.22 2.87
CA LYS A 8 -0.74 10.91 3.81
C LYS A 8 -2.08 11.29 3.19
N THR A 9 -2.14 11.49 1.88
CA THR A 9 -3.35 11.87 1.17
C THR A 9 -3.66 10.92 0.04
N LYS A 10 -4.94 10.79 -0.26
CA LYS A 10 -5.42 9.95 -1.36
C LYS A 10 -4.91 10.45 -2.72
N GLU A 11 -4.83 11.76 -2.89
CA GLU A 11 -4.36 12.36 -4.12
C GLU A 11 -2.92 12.01 -4.43
N GLU A 12 -2.06 12.04 -3.41
CA GLU A 12 -0.66 11.65 -3.55
C GLU A 12 -0.54 10.19 -3.98
N ALA A 13 -1.33 9.30 -3.37
CA ALA A 13 -1.32 7.88 -3.71
C ALA A 13 -1.77 7.66 -5.16
N LYS A 14 -2.82 8.35 -5.60
CA LYS A 14 -3.31 8.24 -6.97
C LYS A 14 -2.31 8.78 -7.99
N GLN A 15 -1.66 9.90 -7.70
CA GLN A 15 -0.63 10.45 -8.58
C GLN A 15 0.56 9.50 -8.72
N PHE A 16 0.98 8.89 -7.61
CA PHE A 16 2.04 7.91 -7.64
C PHE A 16 1.65 6.69 -8.48
N GLN A 17 0.42 6.21 -8.29
CA GLN A 17 -0.10 5.08 -9.07
C GLN A 17 -0.10 5.38 -10.57
N LYS A 18 -0.46 6.59 -10.96
CA LYS A 18 -0.42 7.00 -12.37
C LYS A 18 0.97 6.94 -12.96
N GLN A 19 1.99 7.35 -12.18
CA GLN A 19 3.36 7.42 -12.65
C GLN A 19 4.05 6.06 -12.67
N HIS A 20 3.80 5.23 -11.68
CA HIS A 20 4.54 3.98 -11.47
C HIS A 20 3.71 2.73 -11.71
N GLY A 21 2.42 2.87 -11.88
CA GLY A 21 1.50 1.72 -11.94
C GLY A 21 1.29 1.11 -10.57
N GLY A 22 0.76 -0.09 -10.55
CA GLY A 22 0.55 -0.82 -9.32
C GLY A 22 -0.88 -0.77 -8.83
N VAL A 23 -1.07 -1.15 -7.56
CA VAL A 23 -2.38 -1.31 -6.94
C VAL A 23 -2.41 -0.55 -5.62
N ILE A 24 -3.53 0.11 -5.34
CA ILE A 24 -3.75 0.69 -4.02
C ILE A 24 -4.06 -0.45 -3.07
N CYS A 25 -3.18 -0.67 -2.08
CA CYS A 25 -3.30 -1.77 -1.11
C CYS A 25 -4.39 -1.50 -0.10
N TRP A 26 -4.38 -0.29 0.45
CA TRP A 26 -5.46 0.15 1.35
C TRP A 26 -5.63 1.65 1.26
N GLU A 27 -6.83 2.08 1.63
CA GLU A 27 -7.21 3.47 1.75
C GLU A 27 -7.72 3.68 3.17
N GLU A 28 -7.25 4.73 3.84
CA GLU A 28 -7.69 5.17 5.16
C GLU A 28 -7.27 4.29 6.34
N ARG A 29 -7.07 3.00 6.16
CA ARG A 29 -6.60 2.11 7.23
C ARG A 29 -5.96 0.86 6.66
N THR A 30 -5.10 0.22 7.44
CA THR A 30 -4.54 -1.07 7.08
C THR A 30 -5.66 -2.12 7.08
N PRO A 31 -5.93 -2.77 5.96
CA PRO A 31 -6.94 -3.82 5.93
C PRO A 31 -6.48 -5.04 6.71
N LYS A 32 -7.43 -5.91 7.03
CA LYS A 32 -7.13 -7.16 7.71
C LYS A 32 -6.25 -8.03 6.80
N ARG A 33 -5.41 -8.86 7.43
CA ARG A 33 -4.53 -9.79 6.73
C ARG A 33 -5.26 -10.60 5.66
N LYS A 34 -6.46 -11.06 5.99
CA LYS A 34 -7.30 -11.86 5.08
C LYS A 34 -7.65 -11.10 3.80
N GLU A 35 -7.96 -9.79 3.93
CA GLU A 35 -8.29 -8.96 2.79
C GLU A 35 -7.08 -8.75 1.88
N LEU A 36 -5.90 -8.53 2.46
CA LEU A 36 -4.67 -8.36 1.70
C LEU A 36 -4.28 -9.64 0.98
N THR A 37 -4.40 -10.78 1.64
CA THR A 37 -4.11 -12.07 1.04
C THR A 37 -5.02 -12.35 -0.15
N ALA A 38 -6.31 -12.01 -0.03
CA ALA A 38 -7.27 -12.17 -1.12
C ALA A 38 -6.92 -11.32 -2.35
N ARG A 39 -6.23 -10.20 -2.15
CA ARG A 39 -5.75 -9.34 -3.24
C ARG A 39 -4.37 -9.72 -3.77
N GLY A 40 -3.75 -10.77 -3.21
CA GLY A 40 -2.39 -11.18 -3.58
C GLY A 40 -1.30 -10.32 -2.97
N ILE A 41 -1.61 -9.60 -1.90
CA ILE A 41 -0.65 -8.72 -1.22
C ILE A 41 -0.12 -9.42 0.03
N ASP A 42 1.20 -9.43 0.20
CA ASP A 42 1.82 -9.98 1.39
C ASP A 42 1.69 -9.01 2.56
N TYR A 43 0.85 -9.37 3.53
CA TYR A 43 0.58 -8.55 4.71
C TYR A 43 1.85 -8.23 5.49
N PHE A 44 2.67 -9.24 5.75
CA PHE A 44 3.90 -9.05 6.53
C PHE A 44 4.84 -8.06 5.83
N TYR A 45 5.00 -8.24 4.54
CA TYR A 45 5.87 -7.36 3.74
C TYR A 45 5.33 -5.93 3.70
N ALA A 46 4.03 -5.78 3.47
CA ALA A 46 3.42 -4.46 3.38
C ALA A 46 3.48 -3.69 4.70
N VAL A 47 3.15 -4.34 5.80
CA VAL A 47 2.99 -3.65 7.10
C VAL A 47 4.30 -3.61 7.89
N HIS A 48 5.09 -4.67 7.87
CA HIS A 48 6.28 -4.78 8.71
C HIS A 48 7.58 -4.47 7.99
N LEU A 49 7.82 -5.08 6.84
CA LEU A 49 9.07 -4.86 6.10
C LEU A 49 9.02 -3.60 5.25
N GLY A 50 7.85 -3.20 4.79
CA GLY A 50 7.68 -1.95 4.07
C GLY A 50 7.75 -0.72 4.97
N GLY A 51 7.74 -0.90 6.29
CA GLY A 51 7.80 0.19 7.26
C GLY A 51 6.56 1.08 7.23
N LEU A 52 5.44 0.55 6.80
CA LEU A 52 4.21 1.33 6.67
C LEU A 52 3.42 1.34 7.98
N ASP A 53 2.88 2.50 8.30
CA ASP A 53 2.05 2.72 9.48
C ASP A 53 0.73 3.37 9.03
N ALA A 54 -0.37 2.66 9.24
CA ALA A 54 -1.69 3.12 8.82
C ALA A 54 -2.14 4.41 9.50
N GLU A 55 -1.63 4.71 10.70
CA GLU A 55 -1.95 5.97 11.38
C GLU A 55 -1.27 7.17 10.70
N GLN A 56 -0.01 7.00 10.30
CA GLN A 56 0.73 8.05 9.63
C GLN A 56 0.49 8.08 8.12
N PHE A 57 0.30 6.91 7.52
CA PHE A 57 0.18 6.73 6.08
C PHE A 57 -1.06 5.90 5.76
N PRO A 58 -2.26 6.49 5.83
CA PRO A 58 -3.51 5.75 5.64
C PRO A 58 -3.76 5.27 4.20
N TYR A 59 -2.93 5.69 3.25
CA TYR A 59 -3.04 5.29 1.85
C TYR A 59 -1.76 4.60 1.43
N CYS A 60 -1.86 3.43 0.82
CA CYS A 60 -0.70 2.64 0.45
C CYS A 60 -0.80 2.15 -0.98
N VAL A 61 0.31 2.21 -1.71
CA VAL A 61 0.41 1.69 -3.07
C VAL A 61 1.48 0.60 -3.13
N GLN A 62 1.15 -0.50 -3.80
CA GLN A 62 2.07 -1.58 -4.14
C GLN A 62 2.35 -1.54 -5.64
N TRP A 63 3.61 -1.63 -6.02
CA TRP A 63 3.98 -1.74 -7.44
C TRP A 63 5.19 -2.63 -7.62
N ASN A 64 5.45 -3.05 -8.85
CA ASN A 64 6.61 -3.85 -9.19
C ASN A 64 7.63 -3.01 -9.94
N VAL A 65 8.88 -3.24 -9.57
CA VAL A 65 10.02 -2.58 -10.20
C VAL A 65 10.71 -3.56 -11.15
#